data_a7ff17ef452a748b14e0c38c47f57405
#
_entry.id   a7ff17ef452a748b14e0c38c47f57405
#
_cell.length_a   1.000
_cell.length_b   1.000
_cell.length_c   1.000
_cell.angle_alpha   90.00
_cell.angle_beta   90.00
_cell.angle_gamma   90.00
#
_symmetry.space_group_name_H-M   'P 1'
#
loop_
_entity.id
_entity.type
_entity.pdbx_description
1 polymer ?
#
loop_
_entity_poly.entity_id
_entity_poly.type
_entity_poly.pdbx_seq_one_letter_code
_entity_poly.pdbx_strand_id
1 'polypeptide(L)'
;MMMMSMVGMFAGGGRGGQQKKAEMNEDRKDYLRYLGQMRDRAREASLDQRAALEWVHPDPQALWSMATSRRMWERRQSDPDFCHLRAGRGSQRLATRLVPPQTGPVDELEPIATLALRRFVRAHSIVPELPIQIAIRGFAAVGLSGDKELTRGLARALLAQLVTFHTPDDVLIAIVTSGRAKAEWEWAKWLPHVQHPT
;
A
#
# COMPACT_ATOMS: atom_id res chain seq x y z
N MET A 1 19.52 10.79 16.12
CA MET A 1 19.98 9.69 16.98
C MET A 1 20.05 10.16 18.43
N MET A 2 18.95 10.66 19.03
CA MET A 2 18.98 11.28 20.36
C MET A 2 17.66 11.04 21.13
N MET A 3 17.15 9.80 21.13
CA MET A 3 15.87 9.45 21.76
C MET A 3 15.85 8.10 22.45
N MET A 4 17.02 7.59 22.80
CA MET A 4 17.16 6.26 23.40
C MET A 4 17.09 6.26 24.94
N SER A 5 16.91 7.43 25.59
CA SER A 5 17.14 7.58 27.03
C SER A 5 15.91 7.72 27.93
N MET A 6 14.71 7.96 27.37
CA MET A 6 13.57 8.31 28.24
C MET A 6 12.76 7.14 28.80
N VAL A 7 12.83 5.95 28.21
CA VAL A 7 12.05 4.80 28.70
C VAL A 7 12.76 4.02 29.81
N GLY A 8 14.09 4.15 29.92
CA GLY A 8 14.92 3.44 30.93
C GLY A 8 15.21 4.21 32.23
N MET A 9 14.76 5.44 32.41
CA MET A 9 15.18 6.33 33.48
C MET A 9 14.33 6.26 34.78
N PHE A 10 13.39 5.33 34.85
CA PHE A 10 12.45 5.22 35.98
C PHE A 10 12.86 4.28 37.11
N ALA A 11 14.05 3.69 37.09
CA ALA A 11 14.55 2.81 38.12
C ALA A 11 15.62 3.51 38.97
N GLY A 12 15.21 4.30 39.97
CA GLY A 12 16.19 4.89 40.91
C GLY A 12 15.55 5.49 42.17
N GLY A 13 15.70 4.83 43.26
CA GLY A 13 15.27 4.99 44.63
C GLY A 13 15.17 6.34 45.33
N GLY A 14 14.17 6.41 46.20
CA GLY A 14 14.13 7.03 47.53
C GLY A 14 14.24 8.53 47.69
N ARG A 15 13.09 9.18 47.91
CA ARG A 15 12.69 10.38 48.67
C ARG A 15 11.74 11.31 47.87
N GLY A 16 10.57 11.59 48.47
CA GLY A 16 9.60 12.55 47.92
C GLY A 16 8.52 11.95 47.02
N GLY A 17 7.64 11.09 47.53
CA GLY A 17 6.62 10.39 46.73
C GLY A 17 5.69 11.32 45.93
N GLN A 18 5.49 12.58 46.32
CA GLN A 18 4.65 13.54 45.64
C GLN A 18 5.42 14.23 44.50
N GLN A 19 6.70 14.54 44.69
CA GLN A 19 7.56 15.16 43.71
C GLN A 19 7.88 14.21 42.53
N LYS A 20 8.15 12.92 42.87
CA LYS A 20 8.32 11.85 41.87
C LYS A 20 7.07 11.60 41.02
N LYS A 21 5.88 11.65 41.65
CA LYS A 21 4.62 11.51 40.90
C LYS A 21 4.38 12.69 39.94
N ALA A 22 4.72 13.90 40.35
CA ALA A 22 4.60 15.08 39.46
C ALA A 22 5.56 14.98 38.29
N GLU A 23 6.83 14.67 38.55
CA GLU A 23 7.85 14.49 37.51
C GLU A 23 7.46 13.37 36.51
N MET A 24 7.06 12.20 37.01
CA MET A 24 6.58 11.12 36.17
C MET A 24 5.35 11.48 35.33
N ASN A 25 4.47 12.34 35.85
CA ASN A 25 3.30 12.81 35.07
C ASN A 25 3.69 13.81 33.97
N GLU A 26 4.70 14.65 34.19
CA GLU A 26 5.22 15.53 33.14
C GLU A 26 5.90 14.71 32.04
N ASP A 27 6.74 13.75 32.39
CA ASP A 27 7.38 12.83 31.43
C ASP A 27 6.34 12.07 30.58
N ARG A 28 5.24 11.62 31.20
CA ARG A 28 4.11 11.01 30.46
C ARG A 28 3.47 11.96 29.49
N LYS A 29 3.23 13.22 29.89
CA LYS A 29 2.65 14.24 29.01
C LYS A 29 3.56 14.50 27.84
N ASP A 30 4.86 14.64 28.07
CA ASP A 30 5.84 14.89 27.02
C ASP A 30 5.93 13.72 26.06
N TYR A 31 5.93 12.50 26.58
CA TYR A 31 5.88 11.30 25.74
C TYR A 31 4.60 11.18 24.91
N LEU A 32 3.45 11.47 25.48
CA LEU A 32 2.19 11.47 24.75
C LEU A 32 2.13 12.58 23.69
N ARG A 33 2.72 13.76 23.97
CA ARG A 33 2.87 14.84 23.00
C ARG A 33 3.76 14.40 21.84
N TYR A 34 4.87 13.74 22.15
CA TYR A 34 5.74 13.13 21.14
C TYR A 34 5.02 12.10 20.27
N LEU A 35 4.26 11.19 20.86
CA LEU A 35 3.43 10.24 20.10
C LEU A 35 2.38 10.96 19.24
N GLY A 36 1.88 12.12 19.70
CA GLY A 36 1.03 13.00 18.88
C GLY A 36 1.73 13.46 17.61
N GLN A 37 2.95 13.99 17.73
CA GLN A 37 3.75 14.41 16.57
C GLN A 37 4.08 13.22 15.64
N MET A 38 4.38 12.05 16.20
CA MET A 38 4.62 10.84 15.40
C MET A 38 3.35 10.38 14.65
N ARG A 39 2.17 10.61 15.22
CA ARG A 39 0.89 10.35 14.56
C ARG A 39 0.72 11.18 13.31
N ASP A 40 1.03 12.46 13.40
CA ASP A 40 0.91 13.37 12.26
C ASP A 40 1.88 12.97 11.14
N ARG A 41 3.13 12.64 11.47
CA ARG A 41 4.11 12.09 10.50
C ARG A 41 3.67 10.76 9.89
N ALA A 42 3.08 9.86 10.68
CA ALA A 42 2.57 8.58 10.17
C ALA A 42 1.38 8.77 9.23
N ARG A 43 0.51 9.76 9.51
CA ARG A 43 -0.60 10.15 8.63
C ARG A 43 -0.09 10.74 7.32
N GLU A 44 0.86 11.66 7.37
CA GLU A 44 1.50 12.25 6.19
C GLU A 44 2.12 11.14 5.33
N ALA A 45 2.96 10.28 5.90
CA ALA A 45 3.54 9.14 5.19
C ALA A 45 2.48 8.20 4.57
N SER A 46 1.33 8.01 5.23
CA SER A 46 0.24 7.19 4.68
C SER A 46 -0.47 7.86 3.50
N LEU A 47 -0.61 9.19 3.52
CA LEU A 47 -1.17 9.97 2.42
C LEU A 47 -0.23 9.98 1.22
N ASP A 48 1.06 10.18 1.45
CA ASP A 48 2.08 10.14 0.41
C ASP A 48 2.18 8.75 -0.24
N GLN A 49 2.14 7.70 0.57
CA GLN A 49 2.10 6.32 0.07
C GLN A 49 0.86 6.08 -0.80
N ARG A 50 -0.30 6.55 -0.37
CA ARG A 50 -1.54 6.45 -1.14
C ARG A 50 -1.42 7.18 -2.46
N ALA A 51 -0.99 8.44 -2.43
CA ALA A 51 -0.84 9.28 -3.62
C ALA A 51 0.15 8.63 -4.62
N ALA A 52 1.29 8.13 -4.15
CA ALA A 52 2.27 7.45 -4.98
C ALA A 52 1.71 6.17 -5.62
N LEU A 53 1.01 5.33 -4.84
CA LEU A 53 0.42 4.10 -5.36
C LEU A 53 -0.75 4.35 -6.32
N GLU A 54 -1.59 5.35 -6.06
CA GLU A 54 -2.67 5.74 -6.96
C GLU A 54 -2.17 6.39 -8.24
N TRP A 55 -1.03 7.08 -8.18
CA TRP A 55 -0.35 7.58 -9.37
C TRP A 55 0.17 6.45 -10.25
N VAL A 56 0.88 5.48 -9.67
CA VAL A 56 1.43 4.34 -10.43
C VAL A 56 0.32 3.38 -10.88
N HIS A 57 -0.67 3.12 -10.03
CA HIS A 57 -1.76 2.19 -10.26
C HIS A 57 -3.12 2.90 -10.14
N PRO A 58 -3.50 3.74 -11.11
CA PRO A 58 -4.72 4.52 -11.05
C PRO A 58 -5.97 3.64 -11.03
N ASP A 59 -7.10 4.24 -10.71
CA ASP A 59 -8.38 3.56 -10.78
C ASP A 59 -8.68 3.16 -12.23
N PRO A 60 -9.15 1.93 -12.49
CA PRO A 60 -9.52 1.52 -13.83
C PRO A 60 -10.54 2.45 -14.53
N GLN A 61 -11.37 3.13 -13.76
CA GLN A 61 -12.30 4.12 -14.30
C GLN A 61 -11.61 5.38 -14.84
N ALA A 62 -10.38 5.66 -14.41
CA ALA A 62 -9.61 6.81 -14.89
C ALA A 62 -8.74 6.50 -16.13
N LEU A 63 -8.66 5.24 -16.57
CA LEU A 63 -7.76 4.82 -17.65
C LEU A 63 -8.06 5.50 -18.99
N TRP A 64 -9.32 5.85 -19.24
CA TRP A 64 -9.69 6.57 -20.48
C TRP A 64 -8.96 7.92 -20.60
N SER A 65 -8.76 8.63 -19.49
CA SER A 65 -8.00 9.88 -19.48
C SER A 65 -6.49 9.65 -19.65
N MET A 66 -5.98 8.50 -19.18
CA MET A 66 -4.57 8.11 -19.37
C MET A 66 -4.27 7.75 -20.81
N ALA A 67 -5.19 7.04 -21.48
CA ALA A 67 -5.07 6.65 -22.90
C ALA A 67 -4.99 7.85 -23.86
N THR A 68 -5.46 9.03 -23.46
CA THR A 68 -5.34 10.28 -24.24
C THR A 68 -4.22 11.20 -23.77
N SER A 69 -3.39 10.75 -22.83
CA SER A 69 -2.33 11.52 -22.21
C SER A 69 -0.93 11.02 -22.60
N ARG A 70 0.10 11.73 -22.13
CA ARG A 70 1.51 11.28 -22.27
C ARG A 70 1.83 10.01 -21.47
N ARG A 71 0.91 9.53 -20.64
CA ARG A 71 1.05 8.31 -19.87
C ARG A 71 0.65 7.06 -20.65
N MET A 72 0.07 7.22 -21.83
CA MET A 72 -0.19 6.10 -22.73
C MET A 72 1.13 5.45 -23.13
N TRP A 73 1.22 4.11 -22.88
CA TRP A 73 2.40 3.30 -23.19
C TRP A 73 3.69 3.76 -22.49
N GLU A 74 3.56 4.28 -21.28
CA GLU A 74 4.71 4.79 -20.51
C GLU A 74 5.63 3.69 -19.97
N ARG A 75 5.13 2.47 -19.77
CA ARG A 75 5.89 1.37 -19.13
C ARG A 75 6.69 0.57 -20.13
N ARG A 76 7.98 0.43 -19.88
CA ARG A 76 8.93 -0.30 -20.71
C ARG A 76 9.28 -1.63 -20.06
N GLN A 77 9.79 -2.59 -20.84
CA GLN A 77 10.24 -3.90 -20.32
C GLN A 77 11.32 -3.80 -19.24
N SER A 78 12.12 -2.71 -19.23
CA SER A 78 13.14 -2.42 -18.23
C SER A 78 12.58 -1.88 -16.92
N ASP A 79 11.33 -1.43 -16.89
CA ASP A 79 10.77 -0.75 -15.73
C ASP A 79 10.33 -1.76 -14.66
N PRO A 80 10.52 -1.44 -13.37
CA PRO A 80 10.21 -2.36 -12.27
C PRO A 80 8.71 -2.64 -12.13
N ASP A 81 7.85 -1.80 -12.70
CA ASP A 81 6.40 -1.94 -12.69
C ASP A 81 5.83 -2.48 -14.02
N PHE A 82 6.71 -2.95 -14.93
CA PHE A 82 6.28 -3.58 -16.18
C PHE A 82 5.41 -4.81 -15.91
N CYS A 83 4.23 -4.84 -16.51
CA CYS A 83 3.20 -5.86 -16.28
C CYS A 83 2.71 -5.96 -14.82
N HIS A 84 2.87 -4.91 -14.02
CA HIS A 84 2.22 -4.80 -12.72
C HIS A 84 0.83 -4.20 -12.90
N LEU A 85 -0.19 -4.93 -12.50
CA LEU A 85 -1.59 -4.54 -12.70
C LEU A 85 -2.32 -4.42 -11.37
N ARG A 86 -3.11 -3.39 -11.20
CA ARG A 86 -3.98 -3.22 -10.04
C ARG A 86 -5.11 -4.24 -10.09
N ALA A 87 -5.13 -5.14 -9.11
CA ALA A 87 -6.16 -6.15 -8.96
C ALA A 87 -7.33 -5.70 -8.06
N GLY A 88 -7.11 -4.67 -7.25
CA GLY A 88 -8.13 -4.19 -6.33
C GLY A 88 -7.61 -3.19 -5.32
N ARG A 89 -8.29 -3.10 -4.19
CA ARG A 89 -7.88 -2.32 -3.01
C ARG A 89 -7.75 -3.22 -1.80
N GLY A 90 -6.84 -2.88 -0.90
CA GLY A 90 -6.65 -3.64 0.32
C GLY A 90 -5.70 -2.95 1.29
N SER A 91 -5.51 -3.58 2.43
CA SER A 91 -4.64 -3.07 3.47
C SER A 91 -3.19 -3.44 3.21
N GLN A 92 -2.28 -2.47 3.31
CA GLN A 92 -0.84 -2.68 3.18
C GLN A 92 -0.12 -2.10 4.40
N ARG A 93 1.09 -2.55 4.62
CA ARG A 93 1.95 -1.95 5.65
C ARG A 93 2.32 -0.53 5.25
N LEU A 94 2.41 0.35 6.25
CA LEU A 94 2.96 1.68 6.04
C LEU A 94 4.38 1.55 5.48
N ALA A 95 4.69 2.28 4.40
CA ALA A 95 5.99 2.24 3.72
C ALA A 95 7.13 2.64 4.68
N THR A 96 6.90 3.67 5.48
CA THR A 96 7.80 4.05 6.57
C THR A 96 7.59 3.13 7.76
N ARG A 97 8.49 2.19 7.95
CA ARG A 97 8.39 1.20 9.04
C ARG A 97 8.45 1.88 10.41
N LEU A 98 7.40 1.68 11.21
CA LEU A 98 7.39 2.08 12.61
C LEU A 98 8.17 1.04 13.43
N VAL A 99 9.36 1.41 13.88
CA VAL A 99 10.20 0.55 14.71
C VAL A 99 10.12 1.02 16.15
N PRO A 100 9.50 0.24 17.05
CA PRO A 100 9.53 0.56 18.49
C PRO A 100 10.98 0.57 18.98
N PRO A 101 11.32 1.44 19.96
CA PRO A 101 12.62 1.39 20.60
C PRO A 101 12.81 0.03 21.29
N GLN A 102 14.05 -0.43 21.37
CA GLN A 102 14.38 -1.57 22.20
C GLN A 102 14.17 -1.16 23.65
N THR A 103 13.32 -1.90 24.33
CA THR A 103 12.97 -1.65 25.74
C THR A 103 13.66 -2.69 26.62
N GLY A 104 13.98 -2.30 27.85
CA GLY A 104 14.45 -3.22 28.88
C GLY A 104 13.40 -4.24 29.31
N PRO A 105 13.63 -4.99 30.39
CA PRO A 105 12.68 -5.95 30.93
C PRO A 105 11.29 -5.33 31.13
N VAL A 106 10.25 -6.12 30.91
CA VAL A 106 8.84 -5.65 30.94
C VAL A 106 8.49 -5.05 32.31
N ASP A 107 9.09 -5.55 33.38
CA ASP A 107 8.84 -5.12 34.77
C ASP A 107 9.36 -3.70 35.05
N GLU A 108 10.30 -3.21 34.25
CA GLU A 108 10.87 -1.86 34.38
C GLU A 108 10.17 -0.80 33.52
N LEU A 109 9.23 -1.23 32.67
CA LEU A 109 8.56 -0.33 31.73
C LEU A 109 7.39 0.40 32.38
N GLU A 110 7.30 1.69 32.10
CA GLU A 110 6.13 2.50 32.48
C GLU A 110 4.87 2.00 31.72
N PRO A 111 3.84 1.50 32.44
CA PRO A 111 2.73 0.78 31.79
C PRO A 111 1.92 1.64 30.83
N ILE A 112 1.69 2.93 31.15
CA ILE A 112 0.86 3.84 30.35
C ILE A 112 1.58 4.18 29.04
N ALA A 113 2.85 4.54 29.10
CA ALA A 113 3.66 4.85 27.92
C ALA A 113 3.81 3.62 27.00
N THR A 114 4.04 2.44 27.60
CA THR A 114 4.14 1.18 26.86
C THR A 114 2.82 0.83 26.15
N LEU A 115 1.71 0.96 26.84
CA LEU A 115 0.39 0.72 26.25
C LEU A 115 0.08 1.73 25.13
N ALA A 116 0.41 3.01 25.35
CA ALA A 116 0.22 4.06 24.33
C ALA A 116 1.06 3.77 23.07
N LEU A 117 2.33 3.38 23.24
CA LEU A 117 3.20 2.99 22.12
C LEU A 117 2.66 1.80 21.35
N ARG A 118 2.25 0.73 22.06
CA ARG A 118 1.69 -0.47 21.41
C ARG A 118 0.42 -0.14 20.61
N ARG A 119 -0.47 0.69 21.18
CA ARG A 119 -1.68 1.16 20.50
C ARG A 119 -1.33 2.02 19.27
N PHE A 120 -0.37 2.91 19.41
CA PHE A 120 0.11 3.76 18.32
C PHE A 120 0.64 2.91 17.16
N VAL A 121 1.58 1.99 17.42
CA VAL A 121 2.16 1.12 16.39
C VAL A 121 1.06 0.29 15.71
N ARG A 122 0.16 -0.33 16.48
CA ARG A 122 -0.95 -1.11 15.92
C ARG A 122 -1.86 -0.28 15.02
N ALA A 123 -2.20 0.95 15.43
CA ALA A 123 -3.11 1.83 14.71
C ALA A 123 -2.52 2.40 13.42
N HIS A 124 -1.19 2.58 13.36
CA HIS A 124 -0.54 3.28 12.24
C HIS A 124 0.36 2.38 11.38
N SER A 125 0.54 1.09 11.71
CA SER A 125 1.36 0.17 10.92
C SER A 125 0.70 -0.28 9.61
N ILE A 126 -0.61 -0.15 9.50
CA ILE A 126 -1.40 -0.61 8.35
C ILE A 126 -2.18 0.57 7.78
N VAL A 127 -2.07 0.73 6.48
CA VAL A 127 -2.83 1.71 5.70
C VAL A 127 -3.90 0.94 4.92
N PRO A 128 -5.19 1.22 5.15
CA PRO A 128 -6.29 0.55 4.44
C PRO A 128 -6.49 1.16 3.06
N GLU A 129 -7.25 0.44 2.22
CA GLU A 129 -7.74 0.92 0.92
C GLU A 129 -6.65 1.40 -0.04
N LEU A 130 -5.48 0.79 -0.02
CA LEU A 130 -4.42 1.04 -0.99
C LEU A 130 -4.59 0.16 -2.23
N PRO A 131 -4.15 0.60 -3.43
CA PRO A 131 -4.10 -0.25 -4.62
C PRO A 131 -3.29 -1.51 -4.36
N ILE A 132 -3.90 -2.68 -4.59
CA ILE A 132 -3.20 -3.98 -4.59
C ILE A 132 -2.87 -4.34 -6.02
N GLN A 133 -1.60 -4.62 -6.26
CA GLN A 133 -1.07 -4.97 -7.56
C GLN A 133 -0.61 -6.42 -7.63
N ILE A 134 -0.67 -7.00 -8.81
CA ILE A 134 -0.06 -8.28 -9.15
C ILE A 134 0.93 -8.09 -10.31
N ALA A 135 2.12 -8.65 -10.17
CA ALA A 135 3.11 -8.74 -11.23
C ALA A 135 2.82 -9.99 -12.07
N ILE A 136 2.05 -9.84 -13.15
CA ILE A 136 1.59 -11.02 -13.91
C ILE A 136 2.74 -11.82 -14.54
N ARG A 137 3.87 -11.21 -14.83
CA ARG A 137 5.07 -11.92 -15.30
C ARG A 137 5.68 -12.88 -14.28
N GLY A 138 5.34 -12.72 -13.00
CA GLY A 138 5.82 -13.60 -11.92
C GLY A 138 5.08 -14.93 -11.83
N PHE A 139 4.04 -15.14 -12.65
CA PHE A 139 3.18 -16.32 -12.56
C PHE A 139 3.04 -16.99 -13.93
N ALA A 140 3.04 -18.32 -13.94
CA ALA A 140 2.75 -19.09 -15.14
C ALA A 140 1.27 -18.99 -15.55
N ALA A 141 0.38 -18.81 -14.58
CA ALA A 141 -1.05 -18.59 -14.80
C ALA A 141 -1.65 -17.82 -13.61
N VAL A 142 -2.67 -17.01 -13.90
CA VAL A 142 -3.47 -16.31 -12.90
C VAL A 142 -4.93 -16.68 -13.11
N GLY A 143 -5.53 -17.35 -12.12
CA GLY A 143 -6.94 -17.75 -12.15
C GLY A 143 -7.83 -16.70 -11.49
N LEU A 144 -8.93 -16.34 -12.14
CA LEU A 144 -9.99 -15.52 -11.54
C LEU A 144 -11.21 -16.39 -11.28
N SER A 145 -11.67 -16.45 -10.03
CA SER A 145 -12.83 -17.24 -9.63
C SER A 145 -13.79 -16.41 -8.78
N GLY A 146 -15.08 -16.68 -8.89
CA GLY A 146 -16.12 -15.98 -8.16
C GLY A 146 -17.34 -15.71 -9.03
N ASP A 147 -18.10 -14.67 -8.70
CA ASP A 147 -19.21 -14.21 -9.51
C ASP A 147 -18.79 -13.90 -10.94
N LYS A 148 -19.61 -14.30 -11.90
CA LYS A 148 -19.30 -14.23 -13.33
C LYS A 148 -19.08 -12.78 -13.81
N GLU A 149 -19.93 -11.86 -13.37
CA GLU A 149 -19.85 -10.46 -13.80
C GLU A 149 -18.67 -9.76 -13.15
N LEU A 150 -18.41 -10.04 -11.87
CA LEU A 150 -17.26 -9.48 -11.15
C LEU A 150 -15.92 -9.98 -11.71
N THR A 151 -15.82 -11.29 -12.00
CA THR A 151 -14.58 -11.85 -12.59
C THR A 151 -14.32 -11.33 -13.99
N ARG A 152 -15.37 -11.15 -14.81
CA ARG A 152 -15.24 -10.51 -16.13
C ARG A 152 -14.86 -9.04 -16.02
N GLY A 153 -15.50 -8.32 -15.09
CA GLY A 153 -15.16 -6.93 -14.82
C GLY A 153 -13.70 -6.76 -14.44
N LEU A 154 -13.19 -7.61 -13.57
CA LEU A 154 -11.79 -7.62 -13.19
C LEU A 154 -10.87 -7.96 -14.38
N ALA A 155 -11.20 -8.99 -15.16
CA ALA A 155 -10.42 -9.33 -16.34
C ALA A 155 -10.35 -8.18 -17.37
N ARG A 156 -11.48 -7.50 -17.61
CA ARG A 156 -11.52 -6.31 -18.47
C ARG A 156 -10.67 -5.17 -17.91
N ALA A 157 -10.74 -4.94 -16.60
CA ALA A 157 -9.92 -3.91 -15.93
C ALA A 157 -8.42 -4.20 -16.01
N LEU A 158 -8.01 -5.46 -15.89
CA LEU A 158 -6.61 -5.87 -16.05
C LEU A 158 -6.15 -5.68 -17.50
N LEU A 159 -6.96 -6.08 -18.49
CA LEU A 159 -6.66 -5.88 -19.91
C LEU A 159 -6.58 -4.39 -20.25
N ALA A 160 -7.53 -3.57 -19.77
CA ALA A 160 -7.50 -2.13 -20.00
C ALA A 160 -6.22 -1.48 -19.46
N GLN A 161 -5.73 -1.91 -18.30
CA GLN A 161 -4.45 -1.44 -17.75
C GLN A 161 -3.26 -1.87 -18.64
N LEU A 162 -3.25 -3.12 -19.11
CA LEU A 162 -2.19 -3.60 -20.02
C LEU A 162 -2.11 -2.74 -21.26
N VAL A 163 -3.22 -2.55 -21.97
CA VAL A 163 -3.23 -1.82 -23.24
C VAL A 163 -3.01 -0.32 -23.08
N THR A 164 -3.32 0.23 -21.91
CA THR A 164 -3.10 1.66 -21.64
C THR A 164 -1.63 1.96 -21.35
N PHE A 165 -0.95 1.12 -20.58
CA PHE A 165 0.39 1.43 -20.10
C PHE A 165 1.53 0.76 -20.87
N HIS A 166 1.25 -0.26 -21.68
CA HIS A 166 2.28 -1.00 -22.42
C HIS A 166 2.06 -0.83 -23.93
N THR A 167 3.13 -0.86 -24.69
CA THR A 167 3.04 -0.81 -26.16
C THR A 167 2.61 -2.16 -26.74
N PRO A 168 1.97 -2.21 -27.90
CA PRO A 168 1.71 -3.47 -28.59
C PRO A 168 2.98 -4.21 -29.04
N ASP A 169 4.13 -3.51 -29.14
CA ASP A 169 5.42 -4.13 -29.43
C ASP A 169 5.98 -4.92 -28.25
N ASP A 170 5.63 -4.51 -27.01
CA ASP A 170 6.11 -5.15 -25.78
C ASP A 170 5.14 -6.20 -25.24
N VAL A 171 3.82 -6.04 -25.50
CA VAL A 171 2.78 -6.91 -24.96
C VAL A 171 1.77 -7.26 -26.04
N LEU A 172 1.68 -8.53 -26.42
CA LEU A 172 0.64 -9.06 -27.26
C LEU A 172 -0.43 -9.78 -26.44
N ILE A 173 -1.68 -9.67 -26.86
CA ILE A 173 -2.83 -10.24 -26.16
C ILE A 173 -3.55 -11.21 -27.11
N ALA A 174 -3.72 -12.45 -26.65
CA ALA A 174 -4.57 -13.43 -27.32
C ALA A 174 -5.76 -13.78 -26.42
N ILE A 175 -6.97 -13.72 -26.95
CA ILE A 175 -8.20 -14.06 -26.22
C ILE A 175 -8.77 -15.36 -26.78
N VAL A 176 -8.74 -16.40 -25.96
CA VAL A 176 -9.35 -17.69 -26.28
C VAL A 176 -10.64 -17.82 -25.50
N THR A 177 -11.75 -17.98 -26.19
CA THR A 177 -13.07 -18.03 -25.57
C THR A 177 -13.97 -19.09 -26.21
N SER A 178 -14.92 -19.60 -25.43
CA SER A 178 -15.97 -20.45 -25.98
C SER A 178 -16.95 -19.65 -26.85
N GLY A 179 -17.64 -20.32 -27.78
CA GLY A 179 -18.62 -19.66 -28.65
C GLY A 179 -19.70 -18.86 -27.90
N ARG A 180 -20.10 -19.33 -26.70
CA ARG A 180 -21.08 -18.65 -25.85
C ARG A 180 -20.59 -17.32 -25.27
N ALA A 181 -19.29 -17.17 -25.06
CA ALA A 181 -18.71 -15.97 -24.49
C ALA A 181 -18.08 -15.05 -25.54
N LYS A 182 -18.15 -15.40 -26.81
CA LYS A 182 -17.53 -14.63 -27.90
C LYS A 182 -17.99 -13.17 -27.93
N ALA A 183 -19.30 -12.93 -27.84
CA ALA A 183 -19.88 -11.59 -27.85
C ALA A 183 -19.34 -10.69 -26.72
N GLU A 184 -19.03 -11.28 -25.56
CA GLU A 184 -18.51 -10.56 -24.40
C GLU A 184 -17.10 -9.99 -24.59
N TRP A 185 -16.34 -10.56 -25.54
CA TRP A 185 -14.96 -10.20 -25.81
C TRP A 185 -14.75 -9.62 -27.20
N GLU A 186 -15.79 -9.45 -27.99
CA GLU A 186 -15.70 -8.98 -29.38
C GLU A 186 -15.08 -7.57 -29.49
N TRP A 187 -15.28 -6.74 -28.47
CA TRP A 187 -14.68 -5.41 -28.40
C TRP A 187 -13.14 -5.42 -28.46
N ALA A 188 -12.52 -6.51 -27.98
CA ALA A 188 -11.05 -6.63 -27.90
C ALA A 188 -10.39 -6.62 -29.30
N LYS A 189 -11.11 -6.96 -30.34
CA LYS A 189 -10.60 -6.88 -31.74
C LYS A 189 -10.14 -5.48 -32.15
N TRP A 190 -10.59 -4.45 -31.44
CA TRP A 190 -10.20 -3.06 -31.70
C TRP A 190 -8.92 -2.65 -30.96
N LEU A 191 -8.39 -3.49 -30.09
CA LEU A 191 -7.17 -3.21 -29.37
C LEU A 191 -5.96 -3.48 -30.29
N PRO A 192 -4.99 -2.54 -30.37
CA PRO A 192 -3.79 -2.74 -31.17
C PRO A 192 -2.96 -3.96 -30.73
N HIS A 193 -3.06 -4.34 -29.45
CA HIS A 193 -2.35 -5.48 -28.85
C HIS A 193 -2.89 -6.86 -29.27
N VAL A 194 -4.06 -6.94 -29.89
CA VAL A 194 -4.72 -8.18 -30.33
C VAL A 194 -4.47 -8.43 -31.83
N GLN A 195 -3.94 -7.45 -32.53
CA GLN A 195 -3.64 -7.58 -33.96
C GLN A 195 -2.42 -8.49 -34.14
N HIS A 196 -2.53 -9.42 -35.11
CA HIS A 196 -1.40 -10.25 -35.49
C HIS A 196 -0.31 -9.37 -36.11
N PRO A 197 0.96 -9.47 -35.67
CA PRO A 197 2.04 -8.81 -36.40
C PRO A 197 2.11 -9.42 -37.80
N THR A 198 1.91 -8.60 -38.82
CA THR A 198 2.05 -8.99 -40.24
C THR A 198 3.52 -9.05 -40.59
#